data_36fc3933596b1e7b0f3301afe4f7ba04
#
_entry.id   36fc3933596b1e7b0f3301afe4f7ba04
#
_cell.length_a   1.000
_cell.length_b   1.000
_cell.length_c   1.000
_cell.angle_alpha   90.00
_cell.angle_beta   90.00
_cell.angle_gamma   90.00
#
_symmetry.space_group_name_H-M   'P 1'
#
loop_
_entity.id
_entity.type
_entity.pdbx_description
1 polymer ?
#
loop_
_entity_poly.entity_id
_entity_poly.type
_entity_poly.pdbx_seq_one_letter_code
_entity_poly.pdbx_strand_id
1 'polypeptide(L)'
;MTNVVWSPATRAHEPKGEVWVGVPNPGDEVPERVDLILGALTAAGWTPVEASVHDDVVLEAVHDREFLHHLATVHDEWLRSGIPELVGQDRVVPYLFATSAMLDGLPGRVPAAVQARAGRYAFDTMTPVGPGTWTAARAAVDCALSAVDFVLAGDAAAYALCRPPGHHATRSAYGGSCYLNNAAVAAEAFRVGGHSRVAVIDVDAHYGNGTASIFYERGDVFYGSVHVDPGAGWFPHVVGFAEETGKGEGAGATMNVPLAPESGDEPWLAGVDRLAAAVRGQGSTALVVSLGVDAAAGDPESPLRVSVDGYGRAGERLHELGLPTVVVQEGGYDLALLGALVASFLAPFAG
;
A
#
# COMPACT_ATOMS: atom_id res chain seq x y z
N MET A 1 13.51 20.77 -5.77
CA MET A 1 13.82 19.72 -4.77
C MET A 1 12.56 18.90 -4.56
N THR A 2 12.66 17.60 -4.54
CA THR A 2 11.48 16.73 -4.28
C THR A 2 11.14 16.76 -2.80
N ASN A 3 9.88 17.02 -2.46
CA ASN A 3 9.41 17.07 -1.08
C ASN A 3 9.28 15.65 -0.50
N VAL A 4 9.70 15.47 0.77
CA VAL A 4 9.43 14.29 1.60
C VAL A 4 8.27 14.64 2.52
N VAL A 5 7.08 14.18 2.18
CA VAL A 5 5.86 14.46 2.95
C VAL A 5 5.68 13.38 4.01
N TRP A 6 5.52 13.76 5.26
CA TRP A 6 5.37 12.85 6.39
C TRP A 6 4.43 13.40 7.46
N SER A 7 4.02 12.57 8.42
CA SER A 7 3.28 13.02 9.60
C SER A 7 3.74 12.28 10.85
N PRO A 8 3.92 12.98 11.99
CA PRO A 8 4.22 12.30 13.26
C PRO A 8 3.10 11.36 13.72
N ALA A 9 1.87 11.58 13.26
CA ALA A 9 0.73 10.75 13.60
C ALA A 9 0.80 9.33 13.01
N THR A 10 1.60 9.11 11.96
CA THR A 10 1.82 7.77 11.39
C THR A 10 2.49 6.80 12.37
N ARG A 11 3.18 7.31 13.40
CA ARG A 11 3.77 6.50 14.47
C ARG A 11 2.74 5.95 15.46
N ALA A 12 1.51 6.48 15.47
CA ALA A 12 0.48 6.08 16.44
C ALA A 12 -0.03 4.65 16.23
N HIS A 13 0.19 4.05 15.05
CA HIS A 13 -0.14 2.65 14.81
C HIS A 13 0.91 1.75 15.45
N GLU A 14 0.46 0.92 16.42
CA GLU A 14 1.27 -0.12 17.06
C GLU A 14 0.51 -1.46 16.97
N PRO A 15 0.83 -2.33 15.99
CA PRO A 15 0.16 -3.62 15.84
C PRO A 15 0.39 -4.54 17.05
N LYS A 16 1.52 -4.41 17.75
CA LYS A 16 2.00 -5.29 18.85
C LYS A 16 2.23 -6.75 18.44
N GLY A 17 2.02 -7.07 17.21
CA GLY A 17 2.13 -8.41 16.67
C GLY A 17 0.96 -8.74 15.74
N GLU A 18 1.04 -9.88 15.16
CA GLU A 18 0.09 -10.44 14.20
C GLU A 18 -0.25 -11.89 14.56
N VAL A 19 -1.27 -12.44 13.92
CA VAL A 19 -1.58 -13.87 14.02
C VAL A 19 -1.39 -14.52 12.65
N TRP A 20 -0.28 -15.25 12.50
CA TRP A 20 0.03 -15.97 11.28
C TRP A 20 -0.14 -17.48 11.49
N VAL A 21 -0.89 -18.12 10.62
CA VAL A 21 -1.21 -19.58 10.69
C VAL A 21 -1.76 -19.98 12.08
N GLY A 22 -2.50 -19.08 12.74
CA GLY A 22 -3.06 -19.30 14.08
C GLY A 22 -2.06 -19.12 15.24
N VAL A 23 -0.83 -18.70 14.96
CA VAL A 23 0.23 -18.46 15.95
C VAL A 23 0.49 -16.97 16.09
N PRO A 24 0.46 -16.39 17.30
CA PRO A 24 0.89 -15.01 17.52
C PRO A 24 2.38 -14.85 17.24
N ASN A 25 2.74 -13.86 16.43
CA ASN A 25 4.12 -13.48 16.11
C ASN A 25 4.33 -11.97 16.34
N PRO A 26 5.56 -11.52 16.60
CA PRO A 26 5.89 -10.11 16.44
C PRO A 26 5.68 -9.71 14.98
N GLY A 27 4.99 -8.62 14.73
CA GLY A 27 4.88 -8.08 13.37
C GLY A 27 6.13 -7.27 13.00
N ASP A 28 6.50 -7.25 11.73
CA ASP A 28 7.64 -6.50 11.21
C ASP A 28 7.26 -5.06 10.79
N GLU A 29 5.95 -4.76 10.64
CA GLU A 29 5.42 -3.41 10.38
C GLU A 29 5.47 -2.58 11.67
N VAL A 30 6.60 -1.95 11.98
CA VAL A 30 6.88 -1.23 13.24
C VAL A 30 7.04 0.29 13.04
N PRO A 31 6.76 1.13 14.08
CA PRO A 31 6.90 2.58 13.99
C PRO A 31 8.30 3.08 13.63
N GLU A 32 9.34 2.34 14.00
CA GLU A 32 10.74 2.65 13.70
C GLU A 32 11.02 2.82 12.21
N ARG A 33 10.24 2.19 11.34
CA ARG A 33 10.36 2.33 9.88
C ARG A 33 10.31 3.80 9.44
N VAL A 34 9.43 4.60 10.04
CA VAL A 34 9.32 6.04 9.75
C VAL A 34 10.61 6.78 10.09
N ASP A 35 11.18 6.51 11.26
CA ASP A 35 12.37 7.22 11.74
C ASP A 35 13.62 6.87 10.92
N LEU A 36 13.75 5.61 10.52
CA LEU A 36 14.86 5.13 9.70
C LEU A 36 14.84 5.73 8.29
N ILE A 37 13.67 5.74 7.65
CA ILE A 37 13.51 6.35 6.32
C ILE A 37 13.75 7.86 6.40
N LEU A 38 13.09 8.54 7.35
CA LEU A 38 13.19 9.98 7.50
C LEU A 38 14.65 10.42 7.81
N GLY A 39 15.35 9.66 8.68
CA GLY A 39 16.74 9.87 9.01
C GLY A 39 17.66 9.73 7.80
N ALA A 40 17.48 8.66 7.00
CA ALA A 40 18.28 8.42 5.82
C ALA A 40 18.08 9.50 4.74
N LEU A 41 16.82 9.90 4.49
CA LEU A 41 16.51 10.94 3.51
C LEU A 41 17.02 12.32 3.96
N THR A 42 16.89 12.64 5.26
CA THR A 42 17.45 13.89 5.82
C THR A 42 18.99 13.93 5.68
N ALA A 43 19.65 12.81 5.95
CA ALA A 43 21.10 12.69 5.78
C ALA A 43 21.54 12.81 4.31
N ALA A 44 20.68 12.39 3.38
CA ALA A 44 20.87 12.58 1.93
C ALA A 44 20.53 13.99 1.43
N GLY A 45 20.14 14.91 2.31
CA GLY A 45 19.88 16.33 1.99
C GLY A 45 18.42 16.63 1.60
N TRP A 46 17.50 15.70 1.81
CA TRP A 46 16.07 15.94 1.58
C TRP A 46 15.47 16.75 2.73
N THR A 47 14.50 17.60 2.42
CA THR A 47 13.80 18.41 3.44
C THR A 47 12.43 17.83 3.70
N PRO A 48 12.19 17.25 4.90
CA PRO A 48 10.87 16.76 5.28
C PRO A 48 9.87 17.91 5.45
N VAL A 49 8.65 17.68 4.96
CA VAL A 49 7.51 18.58 5.07
C VAL A 49 6.37 17.84 5.76
N GLU A 50 5.77 18.45 6.78
CA GLU A 50 4.62 17.84 7.44
C GLU A 50 3.38 17.91 6.54
N ALA A 51 2.62 16.81 6.48
CA ALA A 51 1.42 16.71 5.68
C ALA A 51 0.32 17.68 6.16
N SER A 52 -0.40 18.26 5.23
CA SER A 52 -1.63 19.00 5.51
C SER A 52 -2.79 18.03 5.77
N VAL A 53 -3.78 18.47 6.54
CA VAL A 53 -5.03 17.71 6.73
C VAL A 53 -5.96 17.97 5.55
N HIS A 54 -6.53 16.90 5.00
CA HIS A 54 -7.48 16.95 3.89
C HIS A 54 -8.87 16.50 4.34
N ASP A 55 -9.89 16.84 3.56
CA ASP A 55 -11.22 16.28 3.73
C ASP A 55 -11.28 14.81 3.22
N ASP A 56 -12.42 14.17 3.42
CA ASP A 56 -12.58 12.76 3.07
C ASP A 56 -13.14 12.54 1.65
N VAL A 57 -13.31 13.59 0.83
CA VAL A 57 -13.95 13.48 -0.50
C VAL A 57 -13.22 12.48 -1.40
N VAL A 58 -11.89 12.58 -1.53
CA VAL A 58 -11.10 11.65 -2.34
C VAL A 58 -11.03 10.27 -1.69
N LEU A 59 -10.93 10.21 -0.36
CA LEU A 59 -10.92 8.96 0.38
C LEU A 59 -12.22 8.16 0.20
N GLU A 60 -13.38 8.83 0.25
CA GLU A 60 -14.70 8.23 0.00
C GLU A 60 -14.92 7.81 -1.46
N ALA A 61 -14.18 8.37 -2.41
CA ALA A 61 -14.18 7.90 -3.80
C ALA A 61 -13.47 6.54 -3.96
N VAL A 62 -12.49 6.26 -3.10
CA VAL A 62 -11.69 5.04 -3.08
C VAL A 62 -12.31 3.97 -2.17
N HIS A 63 -12.76 4.35 -0.99
CA HIS A 63 -13.26 3.43 0.04
C HIS A 63 -14.74 3.65 0.36
N ASP A 64 -15.43 2.57 0.70
CA ASP A 64 -16.84 2.62 1.10
C ASP A 64 -17.00 3.31 2.46
N ARG A 65 -17.97 4.21 2.60
CA ARG A 65 -18.24 4.96 3.85
C ARG A 65 -18.48 4.06 5.06
N GLU A 66 -19.14 2.93 4.87
CA GLU A 66 -19.38 1.97 5.96
C GLU A 66 -18.07 1.33 6.45
N PHE A 67 -17.15 1.06 5.54
CA PHE A 67 -15.82 0.56 5.87
C PHE A 67 -15.00 1.63 6.62
N LEU A 68 -14.99 2.88 6.14
CA LEU A 68 -14.31 3.99 6.81
C LEU A 68 -14.85 4.20 8.22
N HIS A 69 -16.17 4.22 8.39
CA HIS A 69 -16.80 4.32 9.70
C HIS A 69 -16.43 3.15 10.62
N HIS A 70 -16.43 1.92 10.09
CA HIS A 70 -16.00 0.75 10.85
C HIS A 70 -14.57 0.92 11.34
N LEU A 71 -13.63 1.22 10.46
CA LEU A 71 -12.22 1.35 10.81
C LEU A 71 -11.98 2.47 11.85
N ALA A 72 -12.72 3.57 11.74
CA ALA A 72 -12.64 4.69 12.69
C ALA A 72 -13.16 4.36 14.08
N THR A 73 -14.09 3.40 14.23
CA THR A 73 -14.82 3.17 15.48
C THR A 73 -14.57 1.79 16.12
N VAL A 74 -14.08 0.83 15.34
CA VAL A 74 -14.07 -0.57 15.74
C VAL A 74 -13.23 -0.86 16.99
N HIS A 75 -12.09 -0.18 17.16
CA HIS A 75 -11.23 -0.40 18.32
C HIS A 75 -11.90 0.07 19.62
N ASP A 76 -12.53 1.24 19.63
CA ASP A 76 -13.27 1.75 20.78
C ASP A 76 -14.48 0.88 21.13
N GLU A 77 -15.15 0.35 20.12
CA GLU A 77 -16.25 -0.59 20.31
C GLU A 77 -15.76 -1.94 20.84
N TRP A 78 -14.58 -2.39 20.37
CA TRP A 78 -13.93 -3.61 20.87
C TRP A 78 -13.64 -3.50 22.37
N LEU A 79 -13.03 -2.39 22.81
CA LEU A 79 -12.76 -2.15 24.22
C LEU A 79 -14.03 -2.11 25.08
N ARG A 80 -15.12 -1.54 24.56
CA ARG A 80 -16.41 -1.48 25.27
C ARG A 80 -17.20 -2.80 25.27
N SER A 81 -16.82 -3.75 24.46
CA SER A 81 -17.57 -5.02 24.30
C SER A 81 -17.36 -6.01 25.44
N GLY A 82 -16.34 -5.83 26.29
CA GLY A 82 -15.92 -6.79 27.33
C GLY A 82 -15.13 -7.99 26.78
N ILE A 83 -14.88 -8.07 25.46
CA ILE A 83 -14.11 -9.15 24.88
C ILE A 83 -12.63 -9.09 25.28
N PRO A 84 -11.97 -7.92 25.35
CA PRO A 84 -10.59 -7.83 25.82
C PRO A 84 -10.36 -8.47 27.18
N GLU A 85 -11.28 -8.25 28.13
CA GLU A 85 -11.22 -8.82 29.47
C GLU A 85 -11.46 -10.34 29.47
N LEU A 86 -12.31 -10.82 28.56
CA LEU A 86 -12.65 -12.24 28.45
C LEU A 86 -11.53 -13.07 27.84
N VAL A 87 -10.85 -12.55 26.79
CA VAL A 87 -9.90 -13.32 25.99
C VAL A 87 -8.45 -12.83 26.06
N GLY A 88 -8.20 -11.72 26.72
CA GLY A 88 -6.85 -11.14 26.84
C GLY A 88 -6.32 -10.50 25.55
N GLN A 89 -7.21 -10.12 24.60
CA GLN A 89 -6.83 -9.53 23.31
C GLN A 89 -7.35 -8.09 23.21
N ASP A 90 -6.46 -7.11 23.35
CA ASP A 90 -6.76 -5.68 23.27
C ASP A 90 -6.77 -5.11 21.84
N ARG A 91 -6.43 -5.93 20.85
CA ARG A 91 -6.50 -5.62 19.42
C ARG A 91 -7.69 -6.30 18.77
N VAL A 92 -8.29 -5.62 17.79
CA VAL A 92 -9.37 -6.23 17.00
C VAL A 92 -8.76 -7.21 16.02
N VAL A 93 -9.01 -8.49 16.25
CA VAL A 93 -8.62 -9.59 15.35
C VAL A 93 -9.87 -10.42 15.06
N PRO A 94 -10.25 -10.59 13.80
CA PRO A 94 -11.39 -11.42 13.43
C PRO A 94 -11.10 -12.90 13.65
N TYR A 95 -12.12 -13.67 14.00
CA TYR A 95 -12.05 -15.14 14.03
C TYR A 95 -12.96 -15.80 12.98
N LEU A 96 -13.78 -14.99 12.30
CA LEU A 96 -14.73 -15.41 11.28
C LEU A 96 -14.72 -14.37 10.15
N PHE A 97 -14.59 -14.85 8.93
CA PHE A 97 -14.64 -14.00 7.72
C PHE A 97 -15.91 -14.26 6.94
N ALA A 98 -16.63 -13.21 6.55
CA ALA A 98 -17.86 -13.30 5.76
C ALA A 98 -17.53 -13.53 4.26
N THR A 99 -16.97 -14.70 3.94
CA THR A 99 -16.60 -15.06 2.57
C THR A 99 -17.84 -15.43 1.74
N SER A 100 -17.75 -15.31 0.40
CA SER A 100 -18.79 -15.76 -0.52
C SER A 100 -19.10 -17.25 -0.35
N ALA A 101 -18.09 -18.07 -0.06
CA ALA A 101 -18.27 -19.51 0.19
C ALA A 101 -19.05 -19.78 1.49
N MET A 102 -18.84 -18.98 2.54
CA MET A 102 -19.64 -19.09 3.76
C MET A 102 -21.11 -18.70 3.54
N LEU A 103 -21.34 -17.67 2.73
CA LEU A 103 -22.69 -17.16 2.48
C LEU A 103 -23.46 -18.06 1.50
N ASP A 104 -22.80 -18.66 0.52
CA ASP A 104 -23.36 -19.56 -0.49
C ASP A 104 -24.74 -19.10 -1.02
N GLY A 105 -24.82 -17.82 -1.39
CA GLY A 105 -26.06 -17.19 -1.88
C GLY A 105 -27.03 -16.69 -0.80
N LEU A 106 -26.73 -16.88 0.49
CA LEU A 106 -27.55 -16.31 1.56
C LEU A 106 -27.35 -14.78 1.65
N PRO A 107 -28.42 -14.02 1.99
CA PRO A 107 -28.35 -12.57 2.14
C PRO A 107 -27.64 -12.21 3.47
N GLY A 108 -26.31 -12.18 3.46
CA GLY A 108 -25.52 -11.79 4.62
C GLY A 108 -25.89 -10.39 5.12
N ARG A 109 -25.74 -10.15 6.43
CA ARG A 109 -25.96 -8.84 7.07
C ARG A 109 -24.70 -8.41 7.79
N VAL A 110 -24.52 -7.09 7.95
CA VAL A 110 -23.50 -6.53 8.84
C VAL A 110 -24.00 -6.73 10.29
N PRO A 111 -23.33 -7.52 11.12
CA PRO A 111 -23.77 -7.77 12.49
C PRO A 111 -23.49 -6.55 13.40
N ALA A 112 -24.35 -6.35 14.41
CA ALA A 112 -24.12 -5.31 15.41
C ALA A 112 -22.96 -5.67 16.37
N ALA A 113 -22.78 -6.95 16.66
CA ALA A 113 -21.71 -7.42 17.54
C ALA A 113 -20.34 -7.20 16.91
N VAL A 114 -19.45 -6.48 17.58
CA VAL A 114 -18.15 -6.03 17.06
C VAL A 114 -17.25 -7.20 16.64
N GLN A 115 -17.21 -8.29 17.42
CA GLN A 115 -16.41 -9.47 17.14
C GLN A 115 -16.85 -10.22 15.87
N ALA A 116 -18.13 -10.13 15.51
CA ALA A 116 -18.64 -10.71 14.29
C ALA A 116 -18.51 -9.76 13.10
N ARG A 117 -18.58 -8.44 13.36
CA ARG A 117 -18.43 -7.42 12.33
C ARG A 117 -17.00 -7.26 11.85
N ALA A 118 -16.00 -7.46 12.73
CA ALA A 118 -14.59 -7.31 12.37
C ALA A 118 -14.21 -8.08 11.10
N GLY A 119 -14.60 -9.35 10.99
CA GLY A 119 -14.29 -10.16 9.81
C GLY A 119 -15.18 -9.90 8.58
N ARG A 120 -16.07 -8.90 8.62
CA ARG A 120 -16.75 -8.38 7.43
C ARG A 120 -15.85 -7.41 6.65
N TYR A 121 -14.95 -6.73 7.36
CA TYR A 121 -14.10 -5.67 6.83
C TYR A 121 -12.60 -6.00 6.87
N ALA A 122 -12.25 -7.23 7.27
CA ALA A 122 -10.90 -7.77 7.23
C ALA A 122 -10.86 -9.03 6.37
N PHE A 123 -9.71 -9.36 5.77
CA PHE A 123 -9.54 -10.59 5.03
C PHE A 123 -8.40 -11.49 5.55
N ASP A 124 -7.69 -11.05 6.60
CA ASP A 124 -6.67 -11.86 7.29
C ASP A 124 -6.68 -11.64 8.80
N THR A 125 -5.79 -12.32 9.51
CA THR A 125 -5.57 -12.20 10.95
C THR A 125 -4.25 -11.49 11.28
N MET A 126 -3.49 -11.07 10.28
CA MET A 126 -2.18 -10.42 10.42
C MET A 126 -2.29 -8.90 10.55
N THR A 127 -3.50 -8.34 10.33
CA THR A 127 -3.76 -6.90 10.29
C THR A 127 -4.65 -6.46 11.46
N PRO A 128 -4.13 -6.47 12.72
CA PRO A 128 -4.94 -6.12 13.89
C PRO A 128 -5.20 -4.62 13.97
N VAL A 129 -6.41 -4.23 14.35
CA VAL A 129 -6.72 -2.82 14.63
C VAL A 129 -6.51 -2.52 16.10
N GLY A 130 -5.60 -1.59 16.40
CA GLY A 130 -5.26 -1.15 17.76
C GLY A 130 -5.54 0.33 18.03
N PRO A 131 -5.18 0.82 19.22
CA PRO A 131 -5.22 2.25 19.49
C PRO A 131 -4.31 2.98 18.49
N GLY A 132 -4.78 4.12 17.98
CA GLY A 132 -4.01 4.91 17.02
C GLY A 132 -4.00 4.39 15.58
N THR A 133 -4.51 3.20 15.26
CA THR A 133 -4.52 2.67 13.88
C THR A 133 -5.26 3.59 12.93
N TRP A 134 -6.48 4.03 13.26
CA TRP A 134 -7.23 4.99 12.43
C TRP A 134 -6.48 6.30 12.26
N THR A 135 -5.94 6.85 13.35
CA THR A 135 -5.17 8.10 13.32
C THR A 135 -3.97 8.00 12.37
N ALA A 136 -3.21 6.91 12.46
CA ALA A 136 -2.06 6.71 11.60
C ALA A 136 -2.43 6.46 10.14
N ALA A 137 -3.44 5.60 9.88
CA ALA A 137 -3.89 5.32 8.52
C ALA A 137 -4.44 6.58 7.85
N ARG A 138 -5.20 7.41 8.57
CA ARG A 138 -5.71 8.68 8.05
C ARG A 138 -4.58 9.68 7.77
N ALA A 139 -3.57 9.73 8.65
CA ALA A 139 -2.39 10.56 8.44
C ALA A 139 -1.53 10.09 7.25
N ALA A 140 -1.46 8.78 6.99
CA ALA A 140 -0.81 8.24 5.80
C ALA A 140 -1.51 8.70 4.51
N VAL A 141 -2.85 8.70 4.50
CA VAL A 141 -3.64 9.29 3.40
C VAL A 141 -3.33 10.79 3.23
N ASP A 142 -3.24 11.55 4.32
CA ASP A 142 -2.87 12.98 4.25
C ASP A 142 -1.46 13.17 3.68
N CYS A 143 -0.50 12.29 3.97
CA CYS A 143 0.82 12.31 3.33
C CYS A 143 0.72 12.11 1.82
N ALA A 144 -0.07 11.14 1.36
CA ALA A 144 -0.26 10.86 -0.05
C ALA A 144 -0.94 12.04 -0.78
N LEU A 145 -2.01 12.60 -0.21
CA LEU A 145 -2.72 13.75 -0.76
C LEU A 145 -1.84 15.01 -0.82
N SER A 146 -1.10 15.31 0.26
CA SER A 146 -0.17 16.45 0.27
C SER A 146 0.96 16.29 -0.76
N ALA A 147 1.44 15.06 -0.99
CA ALA A 147 2.41 14.81 -2.05
C ALA A 147 1.82 15.08 -3.44
N VAL A 148 0.56 14.70 -3.67
CA VAL A 148 -0.16 15.05 -4.91
C VAL A 148 -0.31 16.56 -5.06
N ASP A 149 -0.64 17.29 -4.00
CA ASP A 149 -0.77 18.74 -4.03
C ASP A 149 0.53 19.42 -4.49
N PHE A 150 1.69 18.99 -4.00
CA PHE A 150 2.99 19.51 -4.43
C PHE A 150 3.21 19.28 -5.93
N VAL A 151 2.88 18.09 -6.42
CA VAL A 151 3.06 17.76 -7.85
C VAL A 151 2.07 18.53 -8.71
N LEU A 152 0.80 18.68 -8.31
CA LEU A 152 -0.18 19.51 -9.00
C LEU A 152 0.18 21.00 -8.97
N ALA A 153 0.92 21.45 -7.96
CA ALA A 153 1.44 22.81 -7.88
C ALA A 153 2.68 23.04 -8.78
N GLY A 154 3.22 22.00 -9.41
CA GLY A 154 4.29 22.10 -10.40
C GLY A 154 5.60 21.40 -10.03
N ASP A 155 5.68 20.71 -8.90
CA ASP A 155 6.83 19.86 -8.59
C ASP A 155 6.86 18.65 -9.55
N ALA A 156 8.06 18.26 -9.99
CA ALA A 156 8.22 17.12 -10.88
C ALA A 156 7.89 15.79 -10.16
N ALA A 157 8.22 15.72 -8.87
CA ALA A 157 7.93 14.56 -8.03
C ALA A 157 7.80 14.95 -6.55
N ALA A 158 7.10 14.09 -5.77
CA ALA A 158 7.06 14.15 -4.32
C ALA A 158 7.04 12.72 -3.74
N TYR A 159 7.59 12.53 -2.55
CA TYR A 159 7.55 11.26 -1.82
C TYR A 159 6.64 11.38 -0.60
N ALA A 160 5.69 10.46 -0.47
CA ALA A 160 4.80 10.32 0.67
C ALA A 160 5.29 9.19 1.58
N LEU A 161 5.83 9.54 2.75
CA LEU A 161 6.23 8.58 3.77
C LEU A 161 4.99 8.09 4.53
N CYS A 162 4.22 7.24 3.85
CA CYS A 162 3.03 6.61 4.39
C CYS A 162 3.41 5.48 5.37
N ARG A 163 2.73 5.41 6.48
CA ARG A 163 2.68 4.30 7.40
C ARG A 163 1.36 4.39 8.21
N PRO A 164 0.57 3.30 8.33
CA PRO A 164 0.79 1.98 7.71
C PRO A 164 0.77 2.00 6.17
N PRO A 165 1.24 0.92 5.51
CA PRO A 165 1.14 0.75 4.07
C PRO A 165 -0.32 0.65 3.61
N GLY A 166 -0.57 0.63 2.29
CA GLY A 166 -1.92 0.74 1.78
C GLY A 166 -2.32 -0.21 0.66
N HIS A 167 -1.40 -0.74 -0.15
CA HIS A 167 -1.70 -1.36 -1.43
C HIS A 167 -2.57 -2.64 -1.36
N HIS A 168 -2.64 -3.29 -0.19
CA HIS A 168 -3.53 -4.43 0.02
C HIS A 168 -4.95 -4.03 0.42
N ALA A 169 -5.18 -2.83 0.96
CA ALA A 169 -6.51 -2.39 1.36
C ALA A 169 -7.43 -2.23 0.14
N THR A 170 -8.53 -2.98 0.12
CA THR A 170 -9.54 -2.93 -0.94
C THR A 170 -10.54 -1.80 -0.68
N ARG A 171 -11.54 -1.63 -1.56
CA ARG A 171 -12.62 -0.66 -1.35
C ARG A 171 -13.31 -0.81 0.01
N SER A 172 -13.45 -2.03 0.52
CA SER A 172 -14.30 -2.31 1.69
C SER A 172 -13.66 -3.26 2.72
N ALA A 173 -12.35 -3.53 2.63
CA ALA A 173 -11.68 -4.40 3.59
C ALA A 173 -10.20 -4.07 3.73
N TYR A 174 -9.67 -4.25 4.95
CA TYR A 174 -8.26 -4.16 5.29
C TYR A 174 -7.62 -5.54 5.41
N GLY A 175 -6.31 -5.61 5.24
CA GLY A 175 -5.49 -6.83 5.34
C GLY A 175 -4.07 -6.57 4.83
N GLY A 176 -3.14 -7.53 5.01
CA GLY A 176 -1.74 -7.39 4.61
C GLY A 176 -1.07 -6.17 5.24
N SER A 177 -1.32 -5.90 6.52
CA SER A 177 -0.85 -4.72 7.26
C SER A 177 -1.33 -3.37 6.69
N CYS A 178 -2.27 -3.38 5.71
CA CYS A 178 -2.81 -2.21 5.04
C CYS A 178 -4.25 -1.91 5.49
N TYR A 179 -4.53 -0.64 5.81
CA TYR A 179 -5.84 -0.20 6.32
C TYR A 179 -6.58 0.71 5.34
N LEU A 180 -5.91 1.70 4.76
CA LEU A 180 -6.42 2.59 3.72
C LEU A 180 -5.44 2.58 2.54
N ASN A 181 -5.94 2.60 1.32
CA ASN A 181 -5.11 2.48 0.13
C ASN A 181 -4.53 3.83 -0.29
N ASN A 182 -3.34 4.14 0.23
CA ASN A 182 -2.66 5.41 0.02
C ASN A 182 -2.37 5.68 -1.47
N ALA A 183 -1.91 4.67 -2.21
CA ALA A 183 -1.60 4.78 -3.63
C ALA A 183 -2.86 4.97 -4.49
N ALA A 184 -3.95 4.27 -4.17
CA ALA A 184 -5.22 4.48 -4.87
C ALA A 184 -5.81 5.87 -4.61
N VAL A 185 -5.67 6.39 -3.38
CA VAL A 185 -6.07 7.76 -3.05
C VAL A 185 -5.24 8.78 -3.82
N ALA A 186 -3.92 8.59 -3.92
CA ALA A 186 -3.05 9.46 -4.73
C ALA A 186 -3.45 9.43 -6.21
N ALA A 187 -3.74 8.25 -6.76
CA ALA A 187 -4.17 8.11 -8.14
C ALA A 187 -5.51 8.81 -8.40
N GLU A 188 -6.49 8.66 -7.49
CA GLU A 188 -7.78 9.33 -7.59
C GLU A 188 -7.63 10.85 -7.46
N ALA A 189 -6.75 11.34 -6.56
CA ALA A 189 -6.45 12.75 -6.41
C ALA A 189 -5.87 13.36 -7.70
N PHE A 190 -4.98 12.66 -8.40
CA PHE A 190 -4.51 13.07 -9.73
C PHE A 190 -5.66 13.11 -10.76
N ARG A 191 -6.58 12.14 -10.71
CA ARG A 191 -7.76 12.11 -11.58
C ARG A 191 -8.64 13.34 -11.36
N VAL A 192 -8.93 13.65 -10.10
CA VAL A 192 -9.69 14.86 -9.71
C VAL A 192 -8.92 16.14 -10.08
N GLY A 193 -7.60 16.12 -9.97
CA GLY A 193 -6.69 17.21 -10.36
C GLY A 193 -6.56 17.43 -11.87
N GLY A 194 -7.27 16.66 -12.71
CA GLY A 194 -7.39 16.88 -14.16
C GLY A 194 -6.53 15.95 -15.04
N HIS A 195 -5.79 15.01 -14.46
CA HIS A 195 -5.08 14.00 -15.23
C HIS A 195 -6.06 12.98 -15.81
N SER A 196 -6.16 12.92 -17.15
CA SER A 196 -7.14 12.07 -17.86
C SER A 196 -6.85 10.57 -17.74
N ARG A 197 -5.59 10.20 -17.49
CA ARG A 197 -5.15 8.83 -17.28
C ARG A 197 -3.96 8.80 -16.33
N VAL A 198 -4.04 7.98 -15.29
CA VAL A 198 -2.99 7.84 -14.26
C VAL A 198 -2.44 6.41 -14.31
N ALA A 199 -1.13 6.25 -14.15
CA ALA A 199 -0.53 4.95 -13.92
C ALA A 199 -0.22 4.78 -12.42
N VAL A 200 -0.47 3.58 -11.91
CA VAL A 200 0.07 3.10 -10.63
C VAL A 200 1.04 1.96 -10.94
N ILE A 201 2.32 2.14 -10.63
CA ILE A 201 3.34 1.10 -10.70
C ILE A 201 3.69 0.65 -9.29
N ASP A 202 3.50 -0.63 -9.03
CA ASP A 202 3.74 -1.26 -7.76
C ASP A 202 5.00 -2.12 -7.85
N VAL A 203 6.00 -1.79 -7.04
CA VAL A 203 7.30 -2.49 -6.99
C VAL A 203 7.54 -3.17 -5.64
N ASP A 204 6.54 -3.21 -4.79
CA ASP A 204 6.50 -4.03 -3.58
C ASP A 204 6.65 -5.51 -3.95
N ALA A 205 7.25 -6.30 -3.06
CA ALA A 205 7.40 -7.74 -3.29
C ALA A 205 6.06 -8.48 -3.34
N HIS A 206 5.03 -7.93 -2.69
CA HIS A 206 3.70 -8.51 -2.67
C HIS A 206 2.80 -7.88 -3.75
N TYR A 207 1.88 -8.67 -4.26
CA TYR A 207 0.87 -8.14 -5.19
C TYR A 207 -0.09 -7.19 -4.48
N GLY A 208 -0.18 -5.95 -4.92
CA GLY A 208 -1.11 -4.95 -4.38
C GLY A 208 -2.58 -5.23 -4.77
N ASN A 209 -3.13 -6.33 -4.26
CA ASN A 209 -4.49 -6.80 -4.58
C ASN A 209 -5.56 -5.75 -4.31
N GLY A 210 -5.36 -4.89 -3.33
CA GLY A 210 -6.27 -3.78 -3.01
C GLY A 210 -6.32 -2.76 -4.12
N THR A 211 -5.17 -2.23 -4.53
CA THR A 211 -5.06 -1.27 -5.63
C THR A 211 -5.59 -1.85 -6.93
N ALA A 212 -5.21 -3.09 -7.24
CA ALA A 212 -5.71 -3.80 -8.41
C ALA A 212 -7.24 -3.90 -8.39
N SER A 213 -7.84 -4.32 -7.27
CA SER A 213 -9.30 -4.51 -7.17
C SER A 213 -10.08 -3.20 -7.31
N ILE A 214 -9.55 -2.08 -6.77
CA ILE A 214 -10.17 -0.75 -6.86
C ILE A 214 -10.26 -0.29 -8.31
N PHE A 215 -9.23 -0.57 -9.12
CA PHE A 215 -9.14 -0.10 -10.50
C PHE A 215 -9.40 -1.17 -11.56
N TYR A 216 -9.77 -2.41 -11.18
CA TYR A 216 -9.85 -3.55 -12.10
C TYR A 216 -10.85 -3.38 -13.26
N GLU A 217 -11.92 -2.60 -13.05
CA GLU A 217 -12.94 -2.30 -14.05
C GLU A 217 -12.82 -0.85 -14.59
N ARG A 218 -11.72 -0.13 -14.31
CA ARG A 218 -11.49 1.26 -14.69
C ARG A 218 -10.43 1.38 -15.78
N GLY A 219 -10.77 1.99 -16.91
CA GLY A 219 -9.83 2.24 -18.02
C GLY A 219 -9.05 3.55 -17.93
N ASP A 220 -9.34 4.38 -16.92
CA ASP A 220 -8.67 5.67 -16.68
C ASP A 220 -7.50 5.57 -15.69
N VAL A 221 -7.31 4.42 -15.06
CA VAL A 221 -6.14 4.10 -14.22
C VAL A 221 -5.51 2.81 -14.72
N PHE A 222 -4.24 2.88 -15.10
CA PHE A 222 -3.42 1.70 -15.37
C PHE A 222 -2.79 1.22 -14.06
N TYR A 223 -2.92 -0.04 -13.73
CA TYR A 223 -2.21 -0.68 -12.62
C TYR A 223 -1.22 -1.71 -13.14
N GLY A 224 0.04 -1.57 -12.76
CA GLY A 224 1.10 -2.52 -13.10
C GLY A 224 1.89 -2.93 -11.87
N SER A 225 2.11 -4.24 -11.67
CA SER A 225 2.85 -4.75 -10.50
C SER A 225 3.92 -5.76 -10.92
N VAL A 226 5.11 -5.64 -10.32
CA VAL A 226 6.17 -6.65 -10.34
C VAL A 226 6.36 -7.20 -8.93
N HIS A 227 6.06 -8.45 -8.72
CA HIS A 227 5.95 -9.07 -7.40
C HIS A 227 6.36 -10.55 -7.43
N VAL A 228 6.54 -11.16 -6.27
CA VAL A 228 6.77 -12.60 -6.18
C VAL A 228 5.52 -13.37 -6.64
N ASP A 229 5.72 -14.47 -7.36
CA ASP A 229 4.60 -15.31 -7.84
C ASP A 229 3.76 -15.79 -6.64
N PRO A 230 2.47 -15.36 -6.54
CA PRO A 230 1.61 -15.76 -5.44
C PRO A 230 1.36 -17.27 -5.43
N GLY A 231 1.43 -17.94 -6.59
CA GLY A 231 1.35 -19.40 -6.71
C GLY A 231 2.53 -20.14 -6.09
N ALA A 232 3.64 -19.45 -5.82
CA ALA A 232 4.80 -20.02 -5.14
C ALA A 232 4.68 -20.06 -3.60
N GLY A 233 3.50 -19.72 -3.05
CA GLY A 233 3.24 -19.79 -1.62
C GLY A 233 3.41 -18.48 -0.86
N TRP A 234 3.34 -17.34 -1.58
CA TRP A 234 3.46 -15.99 -1.00
C TRP A 234 2.14 -15.23 -1.02
N PHE A 235 1.94 -14.37 -0.02
CA PHE A 235 0.75 -13.52 0.06
C PHE A 235 0.62 -12.64 -1.20
N PRO A 236 -0.60 -12.42 -1.75
CA PRO A 236 -1.92 -12.84 -1.27
C PRO A 236 -2.40 -14.21 -1.84
N HIS A 237 -1.55 -15.05 -2.34
CA HIS A 237 -1.71 -16.45 -2.77
C HIS A 237 -2.68 -16.70 -3.94
N VAL A 238 -3.85 -16.04 -3.96
CA VAL A 238 -4.99 -16.42 -4.83
C VAL A 238 -5.25 -15.44 -5.97
N VAL A 239 -4.51 -14.34 -6.05
CA VAL A 239 -4.59 -13.30 -7.11
C VAL A 239 -3.21 -12.72 -7.37
N GLY A 240 -3.02 -12.07 -8.53
CA GLY A 240 -1.74 -11.48 -8.95
C GLY A 240 -1.09 -12.27 -10.08
N PHE A 241 -1.85 -13.11 -10.79
CA PHE A 241 -1.35 -13.89 -11.91
C PHE A 241 -1.29 -13.07 -13.20
N ALA A 242 -0.40 -13.47 -14.13
CA ALA A 242 -0.11 -12.72 -15.34
C ALA A 242 -1.30 -12.58 -16.30
N GLU A 243 -2.27 -13.50 -16.24
CA GLU A 243 -3.49 -13.48 -17.05
C GLU A 243 -4.57 -12.52 -16.54
N GLU A 244 -4.42 -11.96 -15.35
CA GLU A 244 -5.34 -10.97 -14.78
C GLU A 244 -5.04 -9.59 -15.36
N THR A 245 -5.79 -9.20 -16.41
CA THR A 245 -5.50 -8.00 -17.21
C THR A 245 -6.55 -6.90 -17.11
N GLY A 246 -7.47 -6.98 -16.14
CA GLY A 246 -8.59 -6.06 -15.99
C GLY A 246 -9.88 -6.60 -16.60
N LYS A 247 -10.99 -5.90 -16.37
CA LYS A 247 -12.34 -6.31 -16.79
C LYS A 247 -13.18 -5.11 -17.24
N GLY A 248 -14.14 -5.34 -18.12
CA GLY A 248 -15.04 -4.28 -18.60
C GLY A 248 -14.28 -3.12 -19.24
N GLU A 249 -14.49 -1.89 -18.77
CA GLU A 249 -13.76 -0.71 -19.24
C GLU A 249 -12.27 -0.75 -18.87
N GLY A 250 -11.90 -1.49 -17.84
CA GLY A 250 -10.51 -1.71 -17.40
C GLY A 250 -9.79 -2.85 -18.13
N ALA A 251 -10.41 -3.50 -19.11
CA ALA A 251 -9.75 -4.57 -19.86
C ALA A 251 -8.47 -4.09 -20.54
N GLY A 252 -7.31 -4.71 -20.22
CA GLY A 252 -5.98 -4.29 -20.65
C GLY A 252 -5.36 -3.16 -19.84
N ALA A 253 -6.03 -2.67 -18.78
CA ALA A 253 -5.50 -1.64 -17.86
C ALA A 253 -4.80 -2.23 -16.62
N THR A 254 -4.67 -3.54 -16.53
CA THR A 254 -3.88 -4.23 -15.48
C THR A 254 -2.77 -5.05 -16.13
N MET A 255 -1.56 -5.02 -15.55
CA MET A 255 -0.43 -5.85 -15.97
C MET A 255 0.31 -6.40 -14.76
N ASN A 256 0.35 -7.71 -14.63
CA ASN A 256 1.07 -8.42 -13.58
C ASN A 256 2.35 -9.08 -14.13
N VAL A 257 3.45 -8.94 -13.39
CA VAL A 257 4.73 -9.57 -13.68
C VAL A 257 5.16 -10.38 -12.47
N PRO A 258 4.57 -11.59 -12.26
CA PRO A 258 4.96 -12.46 -11.18
C PRO A 258 6.37 -13.02 -11.43
N LEU A 259 7.20 -13.01 -10.40
CA LEU A 259 8.60 -13.47 -10.41
C LEU A 259 8.76 -14.74 -9.56
N ALA A 260 9.62 -15.64 -10.01
CA ALA A 260 9.99 -16.80 -9.18
C ALA A 260 10.67 -16.33 -7.88
N PRO A 261 10.48 -17.05 -6.74
CA PRO A 261 11.31 -16.86 -5.56
C PRO A 261 12.80 -16.83 -5.91
N GLU A 262 13.61 -16.11 -5.12
CA GLU A 262 15.05 -15.92 -5.33
C GLU A 262 15.41 -15.04 -6.56
N SER A 263 14.44 -14.46 -7.27
CA SER A 263 14.71 -13.51 -8.34
C SER A 263 15.41 -12.26 -7.82
N GLY A 264 16.55 -11.91 -8.45
CA GLY A 264 17.32 -10.71 -8.14
C GLY A 264 17.08 -9.57 -9.13
N ASP A 265 18.06 -8.69 -9.26
CA ASP A 265 17.96 -7.44 -10.03
C ASP A 265 17.50 -7.63 -11.47
N GLU A 266 18.13 -8.53 -12.23
CA GLU A 266 17.89 -8.62 -13.67
C GLU A 266 16.42 -8.99 -14.02
N PRO A 267 15.82 -10.08 -13.47
CA PRO A 267 14.41 -10.38 -13.76
C PRO A 267 13.47 -9.33 -13.20
N TRP A 268 13.76 -8.73 -12.03
CA TRP A 268 12.93 -7.70 -11.43
C TRP A 268 12.95 -6.42 -12.26
N LEU A 269 14.13 -5.94 -12.67
CA LEU A 269 14.27 -4.76 -13.53
C LEU A 269 13.66 -4.98 -14.91
N ALA A 270 13.75 -6.18 -15.48
CA ALA A 270 13.04 -6.50 -16.72
C ALA A 270 11.50 -6.39 -16.55
N GLY A 271 10.99 -6.74 -15.36
CA GLY A 271 9.59 -6.48 -14.98
C GLY A 271 9.26 -4.99 -14.96
N VAL A 272 10.08 -4.19 -14.29
CA VAL A 272 9.93 -2.71 -14.25
C VAL A 272 9.96 -2.12 -15.66
N ASP A 273 10.87 -2.56 -16.53
CA ASP A 273 10.95 -2.11 -17.94
C ASP A 273 9.67 -2.41 -18.73
N ARG A 274 9.07 -3.60 -18.52
CA ARG A 274 7.78 -3.97 -19.14
C ARG A 274 6.65 -3.07 -18.66
N LEU A 275 6.58 -2.77 -17.36
CA LEU A 275 5.59 -1.87 -16.78
C LEU A 275 5.77 -0.44 -17.30
N ALA A 276 7.00 0.07 -17.35
CA ALA A 276 7.31 1.39 -17.90
C ALA A 276 6.91 1.52 -19.38
N ALA A 277 7.14 0.47 -20.18
CA ALA A 277 6.69 0.43 -21.58
C ALA A 277 5.15 0.44 -21.68
N ALA A 278 4.45 -0.27 -20.80
CA ALA A 278 2.99 -0.26 -20.76
C ALA A 278 2.43 1.13 -20.39
N VAL A 279 3.02 1.82 -19.41
CA VAL A 279 2.65 3.21 -19.04
C VAL A 279 2.71 4.15 -20.24
N ARG A 280 3.81 4.08 -21.04
CA ARG A 280 3.93 4.85 -22.29
C ARG A 280 2.85 4.47 -23.30
N GLY A 281 2.60 3.17 -23.47
CA GLY A 281 1.59 2.65 -24.40
C GLY A 281 0.17 3.03 -24.03
N GLN A 282 -0.12 3.13 -22.73
CA GLN A 282 -1.42 3.55 -22.19
C GLN A 282 -1.66 5.06 -22.28
N GLY A 283 -0.64 5.87 -22.53
CA GLY A 283 -0.74 7.33 -22.59
C GLY A 283 -1.07 7.97 -21.24
N SER A 284 -0.51 7.44 -20.16
CA SER A 284 -0.66 8.00 -18.81
C SER A 284 -0.04 9.40 -18.73
N THR A 285 -0.66 10.29 -17.96
CA THR A 285 -0.26 11.70 -17.82
C THR A 285 0.26 12.02 -16.40
N ALA A 286 0.15 11.09 -15.48
CA ALA A 286 0.75 11.13 -14.15
C ALA A 286 1.09 9.71 -13.69
N LEU A 287 2.04 9.60 -12.76
CA LEU A 287 2.53 8.35 -12.21
C LEU A 287 2.41 8.36 -10.67
N VAL A 288 1.85 7.29 -10.13
CA VAL A 288 1.98 6.92 -8.72
C VAL A 288 2.88 5.67 -8.66
N VAL A 289 3.84 5.67 -7.77
CA VAL A 289 4.67 4.48 -7.49
C VAL A 289 4.34 3.99 -6.09
N SER A 290 3.77 2.78 -5.97
CA SER A 290 3.73 2.03 -4.71
C SER A 290 5.13 1.48 -4.47
N LEU A 291 5.88 2.09 -3.56
CA LEU A 291 7.26 1.75 -3.25
C LEU A 291 7.32 0.87 -2.00
N GLY A 292 7.24 -0.45 -2.17
CA GLY A 292 7.73 -1.41 -1.22
C GLY A 292 9.22 -1.67 -1.46
N VAL A 293 10.00 -1.80 -0.41
CA VAL A 293 11.42 -2.18 -0.51
C VAL A 293 11.69 -3.55 0.10
N ASP A 294 10.66 -4.34 0.27
CA ASP A 294 10.67 -5.72 0.75
C ASP A 294 11.08 -6.76 -0.32
N ALA A 295 11.17 -6.36 -1.61
CA ALA A 295 11.83 -7.21 -2.61
C ALA A 295 13.36 -7.29 -2.41
N ALA A 296 13.91 -6.57 -1.41
CA ALA A 296 15.33 -6.53 -1.12
C ALA A 296 15.87 -7.88 -0.63
N ALA A 297 17.13 -8.16 -0.99
CA ALA A 297 17.81 -9.36 -0.52
C ALA A 297 17.96 -9.36 1.01
N GLY A 298 17.31 -10.30 1.68
CA GLY A 298 17.36 -10.44 3.14
C GLY A 298 16.18 -9.85 3.88
N ASP A 299 15.21 -9.26 3.18
CA ASP A 299 13.96 -8.82 3.81
C ASP A 299 13.21 -10.04 4.39
N PRO A 300 12.69 -9.97 5.63
CA PRO A 300 12.02 -11.10 6.28
C PRO A 300 10.69 -11.49 5.61
N GLU A 301 10.04 -10.57 4.91
CA GLU A 301 8.70 -10.77 4.35
C GLU A 301 8.70 -11.22 2.88
N SER A 302 9.87 -11.42 2.25
CA SER A 302 9.93 -11.77 0.83
C SER A 302 11.12 -12.65 0.48
N PRO A 303 10.97 -13.57 -0.50
CA PRO A 303 12.06 -14.40 -1.00
C PRO A 303 12.84 -13.75 -2.15
N LEU A 304 12.50 -12.52 -2.57
CA LEU A 304 13.20 -11.83 -3.65
C LEU A 304 14.58 -11.36 -3.18
N ARG A 305 15.46 -11.04 -4.13
CA ARG A 305 16.86 -10.70 -3.84
C ARG A 305 17.35 -9.47 -4.60
N VAL A 306 16.54 -8.41 -4.59
CA VAL A 306 16.90 -7.14 -5.22
C VAL A 306 17.93 -6.41 -4.38
N SER A 307 18.98 -5.91 -5.02
CA SER A 307 20.02 -5.15 -4.35
C SER A 307 19.63 -3.68 -4.16
N VAL A 308 20.39 -2.95 -3.31
CA VAL A 308 20.25 -1.48 -3.17
C VAL A 308 20.47 -0.78 -4.52
N ASP A 309 21.44 -1.25 -5.34
CA ASP A 309 21.70 -0.75 -6.69
C ASP A 309 20.49 -1.03 -7.62
N GLY A 310 19.90 -2.22 -7.51
CA GLY A 310 18.69 -2.59 -8.25
C GLY A 310 17.55 -1.61 -8.03
N TYR A 311 17.31 -1.19 -6.79
CA TYR A 311 16.31 -0.15 -6.47
C TYR A 311 16.66 1.21 -7.10
N GLY A 312 17.92 1.63 -7.06
CA GLY A 312 18.36 2.86 -7.73
C GLY A 312 18.09 2.82 -9.23
N ARG A 313 18.45 1.72 -9.87
CA ARG A 313 18.19 1.49 -11.31
C ARG A 313 16.70 1.45 -11.65
N ALA A 314 15.84 0.95 -10.76
CA ALA A 314 14.39 1.02 -10.94
C ALA A 314 13.86 2.46 -10.84
N GLY A 315 14.36 3.22 -9.87
CA GLY A 315 14.07 4.65 -9.76
C GLY A 315 14.44 5.43 -11.01
N GLU A 316 15.63 5.17 -11.61
CA GLU A 316 16.05 5.77 -12.88
C GLU A 316 15.04 5.48 -14.02
N ARG A 317 14.64 4.20 -14.19
CA ARG A 317 13.69 3.79 -15.24
C ARG A 317 12.33 4.46 -15.13
N LEU A 318 11.83 4.60 -13.91
CA LEU A 318 10.53 5.23 -13.66
C LEU A 318 10.62 6.76 -13.78
N HIS A 319 11.72 7.38 -13.33
CA HIS A 319 11.98 8.79 -13.52
C HIS A 319 12.10 9.16 -15.01
N GLU A 320 12.70 8.31 -15.84
CA GLU A 320 12.82 8.50 -17.30
C GLU A 320 11.48 8.49 -18.05
N LEU A 321 10.37 8.15 -17.40
CA LEU A 321 9.03 8.34 -17.96
C LEU A 321 8.69 9.82 -18.13
N GLY A 322 9.33 10.71 -17.36
CA GLY A 322 9.13 12.15 -17.44
C GLY A 322 7.73 12.61 -17.06
N LEU A 323 7.02 11.82 -16.26
CA LEU A 323 5.68 12.14 -15.78
C LEU A 323 5.71 12.82 -14.42
N PRO A 324 4.77 13.72 -14.11
CA PRO A 324 4.49 14.14 -12.75
C PRO A 324 4.30 12.91 -11.85
N THR A 325 5.10 12.77 -10.78
CA THR A 325 5.21 11.51 -10.05
C THR A 325 5.02 11.70 -8.54
N VAL A 326 4.17 10.87 -7.94
CA VAL A 326 4.12 10.68 -6.48
C VAL A 326 4.60 9.26 -6.15
N VAL A 327 5.60 9.17 -5.28
CA VAL A 327 6.08 7.91 -4.74
C VAL A 327 5.48 7.72 -3.35
N VAL A 328 4.75 6.63 -3.14
CA VAL A 328 4.04 6.29 -1.90
C VAL A 328 4.76 5.13 -1.22
N GLN A 329 5.17 5.27 0.04
CA GLN A 329 5.78 4.19 0.79
C GLN A 329 4.79 3.07 1.07
N GLU A 330 5.22 1.84 0.80
CA GLU A 330 4.52 0.59 1.16
C GLU A 330 5.40 -0.27 2.08
N GLY A 331 5.67 -1.53 1.74
CA GLY A 331 6.47 -2.48 2.50
C GLY A 331 7.96 -2.17 2.62
N GLY A 332 8.68 -3.09 3.25
CA GLY A 332 10.11 -3.03 3.54
C GLY A 332 10.39 -3.14 5.04
N TYR A 333 11.01 -4.26 5.44
CA TYR A 333 11.05 -4.71 6.84
C TYR A 333 12.46 -5.03 7.33
N ASP A 334 13.46 -5.07 6.45
CA ASP A 334 14.87 -5.06 6.86
C ASP A 334 15.27 -3.67 7.36
N LEU A 335 15.11 -3.45 8.66
CA LEU A 335 15.37 -2.16 9.31
C LEU A 335 16.80 -1.65 9.10
N ALA A 336 17.76 -2.54 8.86
CA ALA A 336 19.16 -2.17 8.64
C ALA A 336 19.38 -1.55 7.24
N LEU A 337 18.64 -2.00 6.24
CA LEU A 337 18.76 -1.54 4.86
C LEU A 337 17.66 -0.58 4.41
N LEU A 338 16.54 -0.51 5.13
CA LEU A 338 15.33 0.22 4.76
C LEU A 338 15.61 1.64 4.27
N GLY A 339 16.34 2.43 5.05
CA GLY A 339 16.65 3.81 4.68
C GLY A 339 17.53 3.92 3.42
N ALA A 340 18.49 3.01 3.25
CA ALA A 340 19.38 3.00 2.08
C ALA A 340 18.63 2.59 0.80
N LEU A 341 17.72 1.63 0.89
CA LEU A 341 16.90 1.16 -0.23
C LEU A 341 15.99 2.28 -0.74
N VAL A 342 15.26 2.94 0.17
CA VAL A 342 14.38 4.06 -0.16
C VAL A 342 15.19 5.23 -0.74
N ALA A 343 16.31 5.60 -0.13
CA ALA A 343 17.16 6.69 -0.61
C ALA A 343 17.74 6.40 -2.00
N SER A 344 18.15 5.14 -2.26
CA SER A 344 18.65 4.71 -3.58
C SER A 344 17.57 4.84 -4.65
N PHE A 345 16.36 4.35 -4.38
CA PHE A 345 15.24 4.46 -5.32
C PHE A 345 14.87 5.92 -5.63
N LEU A 346 14.88 6.78 -4.62
CA LEU A 346 14.47 8.18 -4.76
C LEU A 346 15.56 9.09 -5.36
N ALA A 347 16.83 8.66 -5.37
CA ALA A 347 17.95 9.49 -5.83
C ALA A 347 17.74 10.15 -7.21
N PRO A 348 17.20 9.46 -8.25
CA PRO A 348 16.92 10.08 -9.55
C PRO A 348 15.86 11.18 -9.51
N PHE A 349 14.97 11.18 -8.52
CA PHE A 349 13.90 12.17 -8.34
C PHE A 349 14.37 13.40 -7.55
N ALA A 350 15.58 13.42 -7.04
CA ALA A 350 16.08 14.50 -6.18
C ALA A 350 16.26 15.85 -6.89
N GLY A 351 16.20 15.94 -8.20
CA GLY A 351 16.09 17.13 -9.05
C GLY A 351 17.24 18.15 -8.90
#